data_c5000d9eb9271fdfcbcfb833b512be13
#
_entry.id   c5000d9eb9271fdfcbcfb833b512be13
#
_cell.length_a   1.000
_cell.length_b   1.000
_cell.length_c   1.000
_cell.angle_alpha   90.00
_cell.angle_beta   90.00
_cell.angle_gamma   90.00
#
_symmetry.space_group_name_H-M   'P 1'
#
loop_
_entity.id
_entity.type
_entity.pdbx_description
1 polymer ?
#
loop_
_entity_poly.entity_id
_entity_poly.type
_entity_poly.pdbx_seq_one_letter_code
_entity_poly.pdbx_strand_id
1 'polypeptide(L)'
;MKVMKFGGTSVGTPERMKSVAAMVSESGEQVFIVLSAMSGTTNSLVEISNYLYKKNSDGANDVINNLERKYMGHVEELYSTDEYKQRTKEFLASEFNYLRSFTKDLFTSFEEKNIVAQGEIMSTNMVANYLEEQGVKVCLLSALDFMRTDKNAEPDSQYIKEKLGAILKENEGYQIYITQGFICRNAYGEVDNLLRGGSDFTASLIGAALPAEEIQIWTDIDGMHNNDPRVVGNTEAIRQLNFEEAAELAYFGAKILHPTCVQPAKFAGIPVRLKNTLDPKAEGTIIDNVLLKGKIKAVAAKDNITAIKIKSSRMLFATGFLRKVFEIFECYQTPIDMITTSEVGVSMSIDNTTHLNEIVDELKKYGTVTVDSDMCIVCVVGDLDWSNLGFETLVLDAMKNIPVRMISYGGSNYNISFLIRESDKARALQNLSDVLFYKK
;
A
#
# COMPACT_ATOMS: atom_id res chain seq x y z
N MET A 1 4.27 24.00 -0.78
CA MET A 1 5.00 22.87 -1.43
C MET A 1 4.08 21.66 -1.46
N LYS A 2 4.01 20.95 -2.59
CA LYS A 2 3.29 19.67 -2.71
C LYS A 2 4.28 18.51 -2.63
N VAL A 3 3.84 17.38 -2.07
CA VAL A 3 4.60 16.12 -2.09
C VAL A 3 3.95 15.22 -3.14
N MET A 4 4.73 14.76 -4.13
CA MET A 4 4.23 13.95 -5.25
C MET A 4 4.93 12.59 -5.23
N LYS A 5 4.17 11.51 -5.04
CA LYS A 5 4.72 10.15 -5.11
C LYS A 5 4.34 9.49 -6.43
N PHE A 6 5.33 8.91 -7.10
CA PHE A 6 5.10 8.14 -8.32
C PHE A 6 5.43 6.66 -8.08
N GLY A 7 4.47 5.79 -8.40
CA GLY A 7 4.61 4.35 -8.29
C GLY A 7 5.52 3.74 -9.36
N GLY A 8 5.90 2.48 -9.19
CA GLY A 8 6.78 1.77 -10.13
C GLY A 8 6.21 1.68 -11.55
N THR A 9 4.88 1.63 -11.70
CA THR A 9 4.24 1.68 -13.01
C THR A 9 4.38 3.07 -13.66
N SER A 10 4.41 4.14 -12.87
CA SER A 10 4.57 5.51 -13.37
C SER A 10 6.00 5.83 -13.84
N VAL A 11 7.01 5.09 -13.38
CA VAL A 11 8.43 5.24 -13.78
C VAL A 11 9.00 3.96 -14.39
N GLY A 12 8.14 3.05 -14.86
CA GLY A 12 8.52 1.71 -15.30
C GLY A 12 9.17 1.63 -16.68
N THR A 13 9.07 2.68 -17.49
CA THR A 13 9.70 2.77 -18.82
C THR A 13 10.30 4.16 -19.05
N PRO A 14 11.23 4.31 -19.99
CA PRO A 14 11.79 5.61 -20.37
C PRO A 14 10.73 6.67 -20.74
N GLU A 15 9.71 6.29 -21.52
CA GLU A 15 8.62 7.20 -21.92
C GLU A 15 7.83 7.69 -20.69
N ARG A 16 7.56 6.80 -19.74
CA ARG A 16 6.86 7.17 -18.49
C ARG A 16 7.71 8.07 -17.61
N MET A 17 9.03 7.81 -17.52
CA MET A 17 9.95 8.71 -16.82
C MET A 17 9.96 10.10 -17.44
N LYS A 18 9.99 10.19 -18.78
CA LYS A 18 9.90 11.46 -19.54
C LYS A 18 8.58 12.17 -19.25
N SER A 19 7.46 11.44 -19.22
CA SER A 19 6.14 12.00 -18.92
C SER A 19 6.06 12.54 -17.48
N VAL A 20 6.59 11.82 -16.51
CA VAL A 20 6.67 12.27 -15.10
C VAL A 20 7.55 13.52 -15.01
N ALA A 21 8.72 13.52 -15.63
CA ALA A 21 9.63 14.66 -15.63
C ALA A 21 8.98 15.92 -16.25
N ALA A 22 8.28 15.78 -17.38
CA ALA A 22 7.53 16.88 -17.99
C ALA A 22 6.46 17.44 -17.05
N MET A 23 5.64 16.55 -16.46
CA MET A 23 4.56 16.91 -15.55
C MET A 23 5.06 17.72 -14.33
N VAL A 24 6.17 17.31 -13.71
CA VAL A 24 6.70 18.00 -12.52
C VAL A 24 7.40 19.31 -12.89
N SER A 25 8.02 19.40 -14.07
CA SER A 25 8.69 20.62 -14.55
C SER A 25 7.69 21.70 -14.97
N GLU A 26 6.57 21.31 -15.59
CA GLU A 26 5.52 22.23 -16.05
C GLU A 26 4.70 22.83 -14.90
N SER A 27 4.72 22.23 -13.72
CA SER A 27 3.94 22.73 -12.58
C SER A 27 4.29 24.14 -12.13
N GLY A 28 5.54 24.57 -12.35
CA GLY A 28 6.06 25.87 -11.91
C GLY A 28 6.13 26.06 -10.38
N GLU A 29 5.64 25.09 -9.61
CA GLU A 29 5.61 25.10 -8.16
C GLU A 29 6.81 24.36 -7.57
N GLN A 30 7.15 24.66 -6.33
CA GLN A 30 8.13 23.85 -5.58
C GLN A 30 7.50 22.52 -5.18
N VAL A 31 8.12 21.41 -5.62
CA VAL A 31 7.61 20.06 -5.37
C VAL A 31 8.66 19.16 -4.72
N PHE A 32 8.20 18.25 -3.89
CA PHE A 32 9.00 17.18 -3.32
C PHE A 32 8.53 15.84 -3.91
N ILE A 33 9.41 15.14 -4.62
CA ILE A 33 9.09 13.93 -5.38
C ILE A 33 9.61 12.70 -4.65
N VAL A 34 8.73 11.71 -4.47
CA VAL A 34 9.06 10.39 -3.93
C VAL A 34 8.88 9.35 -5.04
N LEU A 35 9.94 8.65 -5.39
CA LEU A 35 9.90 7.64 -6.44
C LEU A 35 10.04 6.22 -5.87
N SER A 36 9.28 5.30 -6.43
CA SER A 36 9.45 3.86 -6.24
C SER A 36 10.50 3.32 -7.22
N ALA A 37 10.97 2.09 -6.97
CA ALA A 37 11.70 1.31 -7.97
C ALA A 37 10.89 1.18 -9.28
N MET A 38 11.56 1.03 -10.40
CA MET A 38 10.92 0.72 -11.69
C MET A 38 10.13 -0.58 -11.60
N SER A 39 9.00 -0.65 -12.30
CA SER A 39 8.14 -1.83 -12.33
C SER A 39 8.92 -3.13 -12.60
N GLY A 40 8.70 -4.13 -11.74
CA GLY A 40 9.36 -5.44 -11.79
C GLY A 40 10.74 -5.49 -11.13
N THR A 41 11.40 -4.36 -10.86
CA THR A 41 12.74 -4.35 -10.25
C THR A 41 12.74 -4.93 -8.85
N THR A 42 11.82 -4.54 -7.99
CA THR A 42 11.73 -5.08 -6.62
C THR A 42 11.56 -6.60 -6.62
N ASN A 43 10.74 -7.15 -7.53
CA ASN A 43 10.58 -8.60 -7.67
C ASN A 43 11.90 -9.28 -8.05
N SER A 44 12.65 -8.71 -9.01
CA SER A 44 13.97 -9.25 -9.39
C SER A 44 14.98 -9.19 -8.24
N LEU A 45 14.97 -8.10 -7.45
CA LEU A 45 15.86 -7.95 -6.28
C LEU A 45 15.50 -8.96 -5.17
N VAL A 46 14.23 -9.22 -4.93
CA VAL A 46 13.77 -10.28 -4.02
C VAL A 46 14.13 -11.67 -4.55
N GLU A 47 14.03 -11.88 -5.86
CA GLU A 47 14.45 -13.15 -6.50
C GLU A 47 15.96 -13.38 -6.32
N ILE A 48 16.80 -12.36 -6.51
CA ILE A 48 18.24 -12.42 -6.21
C ILE A 48 18.46 -12.86 -4.77
N SER A 49 17.79 -12.23 -3.79
CA SER A 49 17.88 -12.59 -2.38
C SER A 49 17.47 -14.04 -2.12
N ASN A 50 16.39 -14.51 -2.75
CA ASN A 50 15.95 -15.91 -2.65
C ASN A 50 16.97 -16.92 -3.18
N TYR A 51 17.70 -16.60 -4.26
CA TYR A 51 18.80 -17.43 -4.75
C TYR A 51 19.97 -17.43 -3.76
N LEU A 52 20.31 -16.28 -3.16
CA LEU A 52 21.40 -16.15 -2.20
C LEU A 52 21.11 -16.92 -0.90
N TYR A 53 19.88 -16.88 -0.38
CA TYR A 53 19.46 -17.73 0.74
C TYR A 53 19.65 -19.22 0.47
N LYS A 54 19.46 -19.64 -0.78
CA LYS A 54 19.69 -21.02 -1.23
C LYS A 54 21.14 -21.31 -1.62
N LYS A 55 22.05 -20.35 -1.42
CA LYS A 55 23.47 -20.43 -1.81
C LYS A 55 23.68 -20.69 -3.30
N ASN A 56 22.76 -20.22 -4.13
CA ASN A 56 22.83 -20.33 -5.59
C ASN A 56 23.31 -19.01 -6.20
N SER A 57 24.63 -18.78 -6.14
CA SER A 57 25.25 -17.55 -6.67
C SER A 57 25.12 -17.43 -8.20
N ASP A 58 25.09 -18.53 -8.93
CA ASP A 58 24.93 -18.51 -10.39
C ASP A 58 23.53 -18.02 -10.77
N GLY A 59 22.47 -18.54 -10.15
CA GLY A 59 21.11 -18.08 -10.37
C GLY A 59 20.93 -16.60 -9.98
N ALA A 60 21.53 -16.16 -8.88
CA ALA A 60 21.53 -14.76 -8.48
C ALA A 60 22.20 -13.86 -9.54
N ASN A 61 23.38 -14.26 -10.04
CA ASN A 61 24.10 -13.52 -11.08
C ASN A 61 23.33 -13.48 -12.41
N ASP A 62 22.61 -14.52 -12.78
CA ASP A 62 21.78 -14.52 -13.99
C ASP A 62 20.66 -13.49 -13.90
N VAL A 63 19.99 -13.37 -12.74
CA VAL A 63 18.96 -12.34 -12.52
C VAL A 63 19.59 -10.95 -12.53
N ILE A 64 20.75 -10.75 -11.87
CA ILE A 64 21.49 -9.46 -11.88
C ILE A 64 21.83 -9.06 -13.32
N ASN A 65 22.39 -9.96 -14.11
CA ASN A 65 22.77 -9.68 -15.50
C ASN A 65 21.57 -9.33 -16.38
N ASN A 66 20.43 -9.98 -16.18
CA ASN A 66 19.19 -9.67 -16.91
C ASN A 66 18.67 -8.30 -16.53
N LEU A 67 18.68 -7.96 -15.23
CA LEU A 67 18.23 -6.68 -14.73
C LEU A 67 19.14 -5.55 -15.22
N GLU A 68 20.46 -5.73 -15.16
CA GLU A 68 21.44 -4.76 -15.68
C GLU A 68 21.23 -4.50 -17.17
N ARG A 69 21.05 -5.54 -17.99
CA ARG A 69 20.79 -5.40 -19.43
C ARG A 69 19.52 -4.56 -19.69
N LYS A 70 18.46 -4.78 -18.90
CA LYS A 70 17.22 -3.99 -18.97
C LYS A 70 17.51 -2.51 -18.68
N TYR A 71 18.21 -2.23 -17.57
CA TYR A 71 18.54 -0.85 -17.17
C TYR A 71 19.42 -0.14 -18.19
N MET A 72 20.45 -0.82 -18.73
CA MET A 72 21.32 -0.26 -19.77
C MET A 72 20.55 0.06 -21.07
N GLY A 73 19.57 -0.81 -21.44
CA GLY A 73 18.67 -0.51 -22.56
C GLY A 73 17.82 0.75 -22.31
N HIS A 74 17.28 0.89 -21.10
CA HIS A 74 16.51 2.08 -20.71
C HIS A 74 17.34 3.37 -20.73
N VAL A 75 18.65 3.31 -20.40
CA VAL A 75 19.54 4.46 -20.49
C VAL A 75 19.66 4.96 -21.94
N GLU A 76 19.77 4.04 -22.91
CA GLU A 76 19.86 4.42 -24.34
C GLU A 76 18.61 5.15 -24.83
N GLU A 77 17.44 4.76 -24.34
CA GLU A 77 16.15 5.32 -24.76
C GLU A 77 15.77 6.58 -23.97
N LEU A 78 16.25 6.71 -22.73
CA LEU A 78 15.90 7.81 -21.82
C LEU A 78 16.63 9.09 -22.20
N TYR A 79 17.95 9.02 -22.36
CA TYR A 79 18.79 10.20 -22.58
C TYR A 79 19.08 10.45 -24.05
N SER A 80 19.22 11.73 -24.39
CA SER A 80 19.58 12.21 -25.73
C SER A 80 21.07 12.46 -25.88
N THR A 81 21.76 12.85 -24.82
CA THR A 81 23.17 13.24 -24.84
C THR A 81 24.09 12.12 -24.34
N ASP A 82 25.27 11.99 -24.95
CA ASP A 82 26.25 10.97 -24.54
C ASP A 82 26.79 11.21 -23.13
N GLU A 83 26.85 12.46 -22.66
CA GLU A 83 27.30 12.83 -21.34
C GLU A 83 26.42 12.18 -20.26
N TYR A 84 25.10 12.36 -20.32
CA TYR A 84 24.17 11.82 -19.33
C TYR A 84 24.00 10.31 -19.48
N LYS A 85 24.10 9.77 -20.71
CA LYS A 85 24.16 8.32 -20.92
C LYS A 85 25.35 7.70 -20.20
N GLN A 86 26.54 8.26 -20.41
CA GLN A 86 27.75 7.73 -19.81
C GLN A 86 27.74 7.84 -18.29
N ARG A 87 27.39 9.01 -17.75
CA ARG A 87 27.25 9.26 -16.32
C ARG A 87 26.31 8.25 -15.65
N THR A 88 25.15 8.00 -16.27
CA THR A 88 24.15 7.07 -15.72
C THR A 88 24.61 5.62 -15.83
N LYS A 89 25.26 5.23 -16.93
CA LYS A 89 25.83 3.88 -17.08
C LYS A 89 26.89 3.59 -16.02
N GLU A 90 27.81 4.55 -15.77
CA GLU A 90 28.85 4.40 -14.75
C GLU A 90 28.23 4.22 -13.36
N PHE A 91 27.24 5.03 -13.01
CA PHE A 91 26.48 4.88 -11.77
C PHE A 91 25.81 3.51 -11.67
N LEU A 92 25.05 3.09 -12.69
CA LEU A 92 24.37 1.80 -12.68
C LEU A 92 25.36 0.62 -12.60
N ALA A 93 26.48 0.70 -13.33
CA ALA A 93 27.52 -0.33 -13.24
C ALA A 93 28.07 -0.49 -11.83
N SER A 94 28.23 0.63 -11.10
CA SER A 94 28.61 0.60 -9.68
C SER A 94 27.59 -0.14 -8.83
N GLU A 95 26.29 0.16 -9.00
CA GLU A 95 25.21 -0.47 -8.23
C GLU A 95 25.05 -1.96 -8.58
N PHE A 96 25.19 -2.35 -9.85
CA PHE A 96 25.17 -3.77 -10.22
C PHE A 96 26.41 -4.52 -9.72
N ASN A 97 27.58 -3.89 -9.67
CA ASN A 97 28.76 -4.47 -9.04
C ASN A 97 28.58 -4.63 -7.52
N TYR A 98 27.92 -3.67 -6.88
CA TYR A 98 27.53 -3.79 -5.47
C TYR A 98 26.59 -4.97 -5.24
N LEU A 99 25.56 -5.15 -6.07
CA LEU A 99 24.70 -6.33 -6.01
C LEU A 99 25.50 -7.65 -6.17
N ARG A 100 26.46 -7.71 -7.11
CA ARG A 100 27.34 -8.88 -7.29
C ARG A 100 28.23 -9.17 -6.09
N SER A 101 28.58 -8.18 -5.30
CA SER A 101 29.41 -8.40 -4.11
C SER A 101 28.76 -9.34 -3.10
N PHE A 102 27.42 -9.30 -2.97
CA PHE A 102 26.66 -10.18 -2.08
C PHE A 102 26.66 -11.65 -2.48
N THR A 103 27.05 -11.98 -3.73
CA THR A 103 27.14 -13.38 -4.17
C THR A 103 28.33 -14.13 -3.61
N LYS A 104 29.27 -13.46 -2.94
CA LYS A 104 30.54 -14.01 -2.47
C LYS A 104 30.58 -14.29 -0.96
N ASP A 105 29.65 -13.68 -0.19
CA ASP A 105 29.69 -13.69 1.27
C ASP A 105 28.48 -14.41 1.89
N LEU A 106 28.46 -14.48 3.22
CA LEU A 106 27.29 -14.94 3.97
C LEU A 106 26.11 -13.98 3.74
N PHE A 107 24.93 -14.54 3.49
CA PHE A 107 23.74 -13.79 3.18
C PHE A 107 22.71 -13.91 4.30
N THR A 108 22.24 -12.78 4.80
CA THR A 108 21.27 -12.65 5.88
C THR A 108 20.17 -11.65 5.51
N SER A 109 19.20 -11.46 6.39
CA SER A 109 18.13 -10.45 6.19
C SER A 109 18.66 -9.01 6.14
N PHE A 110 19.86 -8.76 6.64
CA PHE A 110 20.52 -7.47 6.55
C PHE A 110 20.96 -7.18 5.10
N GLU A 111 21.63 -8.13 4.45
CA GLU A 111 22.05 -8.00 3.06
C GLU A 111 20.84 -7.93 2.12
N GLU A 112 19.77 -8.67 2.42
CA GLU A 112 18.52 -8.61 1.64
C GLU A 112 17.97 -7.18 1.58
N LYS A 113 17.91 -6.47 2.70
CA LYS A 113 17.42 -5.09 2.75
C LYS A 113 18.30 -4.14 1.93
N ASN A 114 19.61 -4.33 1.96
CA ASN A 114 20.54 -3.58 1.11
C ASN A 114 20.34 -3.86 -0.38
N ILE A 115 20.10 -5.11 -0.76
CA ILE A 115 19.80 -5.48 -2.15
C ILE A 115 18.50 -4.82 -2.61
N VAL A 116 17.42 -4.97 -1.83
CA VAL A 116 16.09 -4.47 -2.21
C VAL A 116 16.09 -2.94 -2.33
N ALA A 117 16.87 -2.23 -1.52
CA ALA A 117 16.97 -0.77 -1.57
C ALA A 117 17.53 -0.23 -2.89
N GLN A 118 18.28 -1.04 -3.65
CA GLN A 118 18.90 -0.60 -4.91
C GLN A 118 17.88 -0.21 -5.97
N GLY A 119 16.67 -0.77 -5.93
CA GLY A 119 15.63 -0.45 -6.89
C GLY A 119 15.25 1.03 -6.90
N GLU A 120 15.00 1.61 -5.73
CA GLU A 120 14.65 3.01 -5.56
C GLU A 120 15.86 3.92 -5.79
N ILE A 121 17.06 3.51 -5.37
CA ILE A 121 18.30 4.26 -5.59
C ILE A 121 18.57 4.42 -7.10
N MET A 122 18.46 3.34 -7.88
CA MET A 122 18.68 3.38 -9.32
C MET A 122 17.61 4.22 -10.02
N SER A 123 16.33 4.04 -9.71
CA SER A 123 15.25 4.76 -10.40
C SER A 123 15.30 6.27 -10.14
N THR A 124 15.58 6.70 -8.91
CA THR A 124 15.66 8.12 -8.55
C THR A 124 16.85 8.81 -9.22
N ASN A 125 18.00 8.14 -9.31
CA ASN A 125 19.16 8.65 -10.04
C ASN A 125 18.87 8.85 -11.53
N MET A 126 18.22 7.86 -12.17
CA MET A 126 17.85 7.97 -13.58
C MET A 126 16.94 9.16 -13.85
N VAL A 127 15.90 9.35 -13.03
CA VAL A 127 14.97 10.49 -13.21
C VAL A 127 15.65 11.82 -12.91
N ALA A 128 16.50 11.90 -11.87
CA ALA A 128 17.23 13.11 -11.54
C ALA A 128 18.19 13.51 -12.66
N ASN A 129 19.00 12.58 -13.18
CA ASN A 129 19.90 12.82 -14.31
C ASN A 129 19.14 13.25 -15.57
N TYR A 130 17.95 12.69 -15.83
CA TYR A 130 17.14 13.09 -16.97
C TYR A 130 16.61 14.53 -16.83
N LEU A 131 16.14 14.91 -15.64
CA LEU A 131 15.71 16.29 -15.37
C LEU A 131 16.88 17.29 -15.54
N GLU A 132 18.08 16.94 -15.07
CA GLU A 132 19.29 17.75 -15.27
C GLU A 132 19.64 17.88 -16.76
N GLU A 133 19.53 16.79 -17.55
CA GLU A 133 19.71 16.82 -19.01
C GLU A 133 18.74 17.81 -19.69
N GLN A 134 17.51 17.91 -19.16
CA GLN A 134 16.51 18.87 -19.63
C GLN A 134 16.74 20.31 -19.10
N GLY A 135 17.84 20.56 -18.39
CA GLY A 135 18.17 21.87 -17.80
C GLY A 135 17.36 22.23 -16.55
N VAL A 136 16.67 21.27 -15.96
CA VAL A 136 15.88 21.49 -14.74
C VAL A 136 16.78 21.38 -13.51
N LYS A 137 16.74 22.40 -12.64
CA LYS A 137 17.50 22.41 -11.39
C LYS A 137 16.84 21.50 -10.34
N VAL A 138 17.39 20.30 -10.16
CA VAL A 138 16.87 19.27 -9.26
C VAL A 138 17.87 18.96 -8.13
N CYS A 139 17.36 18.66 -6.94
CA CYS A 139 18.15 18.17 -5.80
C CYS A 139 17.75 16.73 -5.48
N LEU A 140 18.64 15.78 -5.71
CA LEU A 140 18.47 14.39 -5.31
C LEU A 140 18.95 14.23 -3.86
N LEU A 141 18.03 13.85 -2.97
CA LEU A 141 18.26 13.61 -1.55
C LEU A 141 18.20 12.12 -1.26
N SER A 142 19.17 11.60 -0.51
CA SER A 142 19.14 10.22 -0.03
C SER A 142 18.11 10.07 1.10
N ALA A 143 17.13 9.19 0.95
CA ALA A 143 16.19 8.85 2.02
C ALA A 143 16.93 8.28 3.24
N LEU A 144 18.06 7.62 3.05
CA LEU A 144 18.87 7.05 4.13
C LEU A 144 19.50 8.13 5.05
N ASP A 145 19.48 9.40 4.66
CA ASP A 145 20.04 10.49 5.46
C ASP A 145 19.02 11.08 6.44
N PHE A 146 17.73 10.90 6.20
CA PHE A 146 16.69 11.50 7.03
C PHE A 146 15.52 10.55 7.38
N MET A 147 15.32 9.47 6.63
CA MET A 147 14.25 8.51 6.92
C MET A 147 14.74 7.44 7.89
N ARG A 148 14.08 7.34 9.06
CA ARG A 148 14.47 6.40 10.11
C ARG A 148 13.26 5.80 10.83
N THR A 149 13.37 4.53 11.24
CA THR A 149 12.45 3.88 12.19
C THR A 149 13.08 3.80 13.59
N ASP A 150 12.24 3.73 14.60
CA ASP A 150 12.63 3.51 15.98
C ASP A 150 12.89 2.02 16.30
N LYS A 151 13.12 1.69 17.58
CA LYS A 151 13.36 0.30 18.04
C LYS A 151 12.16 -0.63 17.90
N ASN A 152 10.97 -0.09 17.70
CA ASN A 152 9.74 -0.85 17.47
C ASN A 152 9.42 -0.98 15.97
N ALA A 153 10.33 -0.59 15.09
CA ALA A 153 10.16 -0.50 13.64
C ALA A 153 9.07 0.52 13.21
N GLU A 154 8.71 1.46 14.09
CA GLU A 154 7.80 2.56 13.76
C GLU A 154 8.57 3.79 13.27
N PRO A 155 8.02 4.60 12.33
CA PRO A 155 8.70 5.80 11.84
C PRO A 155 9.00 6.81 12.95
N ASP A 156 10.25 7.23 13.05
CA ASP A 156 10.71 8.27 13.97
C ASP A 156 10.37 9.66 13.41
N SER A 157 9.12 10.07 13.55
CA SER A 157 8.59 11.30 12.95
C SER A 157 9.34 12.56 13.38
N GLN A 158 9.84 12.61 14.63
CA GLN A 158 10.60 13.76 15.12
C GLN A 158 11.97 13.84 14.44
N TYR A 159 12.68 12.72 14.37
CA TYR A 159 13.96 12.65 13.68
C TYR A 159 13.83 13.00 12.19
N ILE A 160 12.83 12.44 11.52
CA ILE A 160 12.54 12.72 10.10
C ILE A 160 12.34 14.22 9.90
N LYS A 161 11.50 14.85 10.70
CA LYS A 161 11.21 16.28 10.63
C LYS A 161 12.45 17.15 10.82
N GLU A 162 13.26 16.86 11.85
CA GLU A 162 14.46 17.63 12.16
C GLU A 162 15.53 17.47 11.08
N LYS A 163 15.81 16.23 10.65
CA LYS A 163 16.83 15.95 9.64
C LYS A 163 16.45 16.48 8.27
N LEU A 164 15.23 16.19 7.82
CA LEU A 164 14.77 16.67 6.53
C LEU A 164 14.73 18.21 6.49
N GLY A 165 14.28 18.86 7.57
CA GLY A 165 14.30 20.32 7.68
C GLY A 165 15.70 20.92 7.59
N ALA A 166 16.70 20.29 8.23
CA ALA A 166 18.09 20.72 8.14
C ALA A 166 18.64 20.55 6.71
N ILE A 167 18.43 19.38 6.09
CA ILE A 167 18.90 19.10 4.73
C ILE A 167 18.28 20.09 3.71
N LEU A 168 16.99 20.38 3.82
CA LEU A 168 16.35 21.34 2.90
C LEU A 168 16.87 22.76 3.09
N LYS A 169 17.21 23.14 4.31
CA LYS A 169 17.82 24.45 4.58
C LYS A 169 19.21 24.57 4.00
N GLU A 170 20.00 23.50 4.02
CA GLU A 170 21.33 23.44 3.38
C GLU A 170 21.23 23.44 1.85
N ASN A 171 20.12 22.98 1.31
CA ASN A 171 19.85 22.86 -0.12
C ASN A 171 18.72 23.82 -0.55
N GLU A 172 18.70 25.05 -0.08
CA GLU A 172 17.70 26.04 -0.49
C GLU A 172 17.81 26.43 -1.98
N GLY A 173 16.69 26.78 -2.58
CA GLY A 173 16.62 27.35 -3.95
C GLY A 173 16.51 26.33 -5.06
N TYR A 174 16.23 25.06 -4.75
CA TYR A 174 15.79 24.10 -5.74
C TYR A 174 14.26 24.15 -5.91
N GLN A 175 13.82 23.97 -7.15
CA GLN A 175 12.39 23.87 -7.46
C GLN A 175 11.88 22.43 -7.23
N ILE A 176 12.72 21.45 -7.54
CA ILE A 176 12.38 20.03 -7.46
C ILE A 176 13.36 19.35 -6.52
N TYR A 177 12.81 18.68 -5.48
CA TYR A 177 13.53 17.74 -4.63
C TYR A 177 13.07 16.32 -4.96
N ILE A 178 14.00 15.38 -5.07
CA ILE A 178 13.72 13.97 -5.35
C ILE A 178 14.30 13.11 -4.24
N THR A 179 13.57 12.09 -3.80
CA THR A 179 14.08 11.07 -2.89
C THR A 179 13.50 9.69 -3.20
N GLN A 180 14.15 8.67 -2.65
CA GLN A 180 13.68 7.30 -2.68
C GLN A 180 12.46 7.13 -1.78
N GLY A 181 11.45 6.40 -2.26
CA GLY A 181 10.42 5.85 -1.41
C GLY A 181 10.88 4.57 -0.72
N PHE A 182 10.10 4.03 0.20
CA PHE A 182 10.24 2.70 0.80
C PHE A 182 11.46 2.51 1.70
N ILE A 183 12.65 2.98 1.33
CA ILE A 183 13.90 2.75 2.07
C ILE A 183 14.08 3.70 3.25
N CYS A 184 14.69 3.22 4.30
CA CYS A 184 15.01 3.98 5.51
C CYS A 184 16.24 3.41 6.22
N ARG A 185 16.61 3.98 7.35
CA ARG A 185 17.48 3.33 8.33
C ARG A 185 16.67 2.87 9.53
N ASN A 186 17.08 1.78 10.17
CA ASN A 186 16.53 1.38 11.45
C ASN A 186 17.14 2.20 12.61
N ALA A 187 16.71 1.93 13.84
CA ALA A 187 17.23 2.60 15.05
C ALA A 187 18.73 2.41 15.27
N TYR A 188 19.36 1.43 14.63
CA TYR A 188 20.79 1.12 14.74
C TYR A 188 21.61 1.71 13.60
N GLY A 189 20.95 2.43 12.67
CA GLY A 189 21.61 3.04 11.51
C GLY A 189 21.82 2.12 10.32
N GLU A 190 21.30 0.89 10.37
CA GLU A 190 21.36 -0.08 9.27
C GLU A 190 20.28 0.22 8.23
N VAL A 191 20.55 -0.15 6.96
CA VAL A 191 19.53 -0.03 5.89
C VAL A 191 18.35 -0.94 6.19
N ASP A 192 17.18 -0.37 6.10
CA ASP A 192 15.89 -1.02 6.34
C ASP A 192 14.83 -0.48 5.37
N ASN A 193 13.62 -0.95 5.49
CA ASN A 193 12.50 -0.51 4.67
C ASN A 193 11.23 -0.29 5.49
N LEU A 194 10.38 0.60 4.98
CA LEU A 194 9.08 0.92 5.54
C LEU A 194 8.05 -0.10 5.05
N LEU A 195 8.10 -1.32 5.48
CA LEU A 195 7.15 -2.41 5.21
C LEU A 195 6.07 -2.14 4.12
N ARG A 196 4.81 -2.55 4.33
CA ARG A 196 3.72 -2.44 3.33
C ARG A 196 3.40 -0.97 2.97
N GLY A 197 3.20 -0.71 1.67
CA GLY A 197 2.88 0.62 1.15
C GLY A 197 4.05 1.62 1.19
N GLY A 198 5.29 1.14 1.37
CA GLY A 198 6.48 1.88 1.74
C GLY A 198 6.68 3.24 1.07
N SER A 199 6.55 3.35 -0.26
CA SER A 199 6.73 4.65 -0.95
C SER A 199 5.58 5.63 -0.69
N ASP A 200 4.34 5.15 -0.55
CA ASP A 200 3.19 5.98 -0.18
C ASP A 200 3.33 6.47 1.27
N PHE A 201 3.84 5.58 2.12
CA PHE A 201 4.12 5.92 3.51
C PHE A 201 5.26 6.96 3.62
N THR A 202 6.33 6.81 2.83
CA THR A 202 7.40 7.81 2.71
C THR A 202 6.82 9.18 2.35
N ALA A 203 5.94 9.25 1.34
CA ALA A 203 5.34 10.51 0.91
C ALA A 203 4.47 11.16 2.02
N SER A 204 3.71 10.35 2.76
CA SER A 204 2.92 10.84 3.89
C SER A 204 3.78 11.35 5.04
N LEU A 205 4.88 10.65 5.37
CA LEU A 205 5.83 11.07 6.40
C LEU A 205 6.52 12.38 6.03
N ILE A 206 6.97 12.50 4.78
CA ILE A 206 7.57 13.74 4.26
C ILE A 206 6.56 14.87 4.27
N GLY A 207 5.33 14.63 3.79
CA GLY A 207 4.27 15.62 3.80
C GLY A 207 3.97 16.15 5.19
N ALA A 208 3.87 15.25 6.17
CA ALA A 208 3.65 15.62 7.57
C ALA A 208 4.86 16.37 8.20
N ALA A 209 6.10 16.00 7.81
CA ALA A 209 7.32 16.66 8.28
C ALA A 209 7.47 18.10 7.74
N LEU A 210 7.01 18.35 6.50
CA LEU A 210 7.19 19.60 5.76
C LEU A 210 5.96 20.52 5.77
N PRO A 211 4.93 20.33 6.57
CA PRO A 211 3.54 20.76 6.46
C PRO A 211 3.14 21.07 5.00
N ALA A 212 3.10 20.02 4.19
CA ALA A 212 2.75 20.14 2.79
C ALA A 212 1.30 20.64 2.60
N GLU A 213 1.05 21.32 1.48
CA GLU A 213 -0.31 21.73 1.09
C GLU A 213 -1.19 20.54 0.69
N GLU A 214 -0.59 19.58 -0.01
CA GLU A 214 -1.25 18.36 -0.50
C GLU A 214 -0.19 17.28 -0.73
N ILE A 215 -0.55 16.01 -0.45
CA ILE A 215 0.22 14.84 -0.82
C ILE A 215 -0.49 14.18 -2.00
N GLN A 216 0.19 14.02 -3.12
CA GLN A 216 -0.35 13.40 -4.33
C GLN A 216 0.25 12.01 -4.53
N ILE A 217 -0.60 10.99 -4.61
CA ILE A 217 -0.22 9.61 -4.94
C ILE A 217 -0.62 9.36 -6.39
N TRP A 218 0.39 9.30 -7.25
CA TRP A 218 0.22 9.08 -8.68
C TRP A 218 0.34 7.60 -9.03
N THR A 219 -0.69 7.08 -9.68
CA THR A 219 -0.85 5.68 -10.06
C THR A 219 -1.39 5.58 -11.50
N ASP A 220 -1.78 4.40 -11.97
CA ASP A 220 -2.33 4.15 -13.31
C ASP A 220 -3.87 4.13 -13.37
N ILE A 221 -4.53 4.57 -12.30
CA ILE A 221 -6.00 4.69 -12.22
C ILE A 221 -6.41 6.10 -11.79
N ASP A 222 -7.64 6.50 -12.14
CA ASP A 222 -8.17 7.85 -11.95
C ASP A 222 -8.74 8.11 -10.54
N GLY A 223 -8.35 7.33 -9.55
CA GLY A 223 -8.79 7.42 -8.16
C GLY A 223 -9.49 6.15 -7.68
N MET A 224 -10.12 6.22 -6.51
CA MET A 224 -10.97 5.16 -6.00
C MET A 224 -12.32 5.17 -6.69
N HIS A 225 -12.86 3.97 -7.00
CA HIS A 225 -14.17 3.80 -7.59
C HIS A 225 -15.18 3.33 -6.56
N ASN A 226 -16.46 3.63 -6.82
CA ASN A 226 -17.56 3.20 -5.97
C ASN A 226 -17.80 1.68 -5.98
N ASN A 227 -17.17 0.95 -6.91
CA ASN A 227 -17.13 -0.51 -6.96
C ASN A 227 -15.91 -0.97 -7.79
N ASP A 228 -15.65 -2.28 -7.85
CA ASP A 228 -14.58 -2.86 -8.67
C ASP A 228 -14.96 -2.83 -10.18
N PRO A 229 -14.29 -2.01 -11.02
CA PRO A 229 -14.60 -1.90 -12.43
C PRO A 229 -14.34 -3.19 -13.24
N ARG A 230 -13.59 -4.14 -12.67
CA ARG A 230 -13.36 -5.45 -13.29
C ARG A 230 -14.56 -6.39 -13.16
N VAL A 231 -15.45 -6.11 -12.20
CA VAL A 231 -16.63 -6.94 -11.88
C VAL A 231 -17.92 -6.22 -12.27
N VAL A 232 -18.00 -4.92 -12.03
CA VAL A 232 -19.19 -4.09 -12.29
C VAL A 232 -18.86 -3.08 -13.39
N GLY A 233 -19.58 -3.14 -14.51
CA GLY A 233 -19.23 -2.38 -15.71
C GLY A 233 -19.52 -0.87 -15.67
N ASN A 234 -20.34 -0.40 -14.74
CA ASN A 234 -20.79 0.99 -14.63
C ASN A 234 -20.33 1.63 -13.31
N THR A 235 -19.02 1.58 -13.01
CA THR A 235 -18.47 2.22 -11.82
C THR A 235 -18.13 3.69 -12.07
N GLU A 236 -18.17 4.48 -10.98
CA GLU A 236 -17.84 5.91 -11.01
C GLU A 236 -16.70 6.20 -10.04
N ALA A 237 -15.81 7.13 -10.43
CA ALA A 237 -14.74 7.58 -9.55
C ALA A 237 -15.30 8.40 -8.37
N ILE A 238 -14.87 8.08 -7.17
CA ILE A 238 -15.23 8.80 -5.94
C ILE A 238 -14.36 10.05 -5.86
N ARG A 239 -14.99 11.23 -5.82
CA ARG A 239 -14.26 12.50 -5.80
C ARG A 239 -13.71 12.85 -4.43
N GLN A 240 -14.38 12.40 -3.35
CA GLN A 240 -13.98 12.73 -1.98
C GLN A 240 -14.31 11.58 -1.02
N LEU A 241 -13.33 11.24 -0.19
CA LEU A 241 -13.44 10.32 0.96
C LEU A 241 -12.88 11.00 2.20
N ASN A 242 -13.38 10.65 3.37
CA ASN A 242 -12.64 10.93 4.57
C ASN A 242 -11.57 9.84 4.82
N PHE A 243 -10.62 10.11 5.73
CA PHE A 243 -9.53 9.19 6.00
C PHE A 243 -9.98 7.83 6.52
N GLU A 244 -11.09 7.77 7.28
CA GLU A 244 -11.63 6.50 7.79
C GLU A 244 -12.27 5.69 6.66
N GLU A 245 -13.09 6.33 5.82
CA GLU A 245 -13.68 5.69 4.64
C GLU A 245 -12.61 5.14 3.70
N ALA A 246 -11.53 5.91 3.48
CA ALA A 246 -10.41 5.48 2.65
C ALA A 246 -9.67 4.29 3.26
N ALA A 247 -9.49 4.25 4.58
CA ALA A 247 -8.86 3.15 5.29
C ALA A 247 -9.69 1.86 5.20
N GLU A 248 -11.02 1.96 5.35
CA GLU A 248 -11.93 0.81 5.20
C GLU A 248 -11.88 0.25 3.77
N LEU A 249 -11.95 1.11 2.75
CA LEU A 249 -11.86 0.68 1.36
C LEU A 249 -10.52 0.01 1.04
N ALA A 250 -9.43 0.57 1.55
CA ALA A 250 -8.08 0.03 1.34
C ALA A 250 -7.91 -1.35 2.00
N TYR A 251 -8.52 -1.56 3.17
CA TYR A 251 -8.46 -2.84 3.88
C TYR A 251 -9.28 -3.93 3.17
N PHE A 252 -10.47 -3.58 2.68
CA PHE A 252 -11.41 -4.54 2.08
C PHE A 252 -11.31 -4.69 0.56
N GLY A 253 -10.25 -4.23 -0.09
CA GLY A 253 -9.99 -4.63 -1.48
C GLY A 253 -9.57 -3.56 -2.48
N ALA A 254 -9.71 -2.28 -2.15
CA ALA A 254 -9.14 -1.23 -2.98
C ALA A 254 -7.62 -1.17 -2.76
N LYS A 255 -6.87 -2.03 -3.44
CA LYS A 255 -5.40 -2.16 -3.31
C LYS A 255 -4.60 -0.93 -3.80
N ILE A 256 -5.22 0.24 -3.85
CA ILE A 256 -4.62 1.47 -4.36
C ILE A 256 -3.74 2.13 -3.30
N LEU A 257 -4.12 2.02 -2.03
CA LEU A 257 -3.48 2.67 -0.92
C LEU A 257 -3.50 1.74 0.31
N HIS A 258 -2.39 1.67 1.06
CA HIS A 258 -2.40 0.93 2.32
C HIS A 258 -2.94 1.82 3.45
N PRO A 259 -3.85 1.33 4.35
CA PRO A 259 -4.47 2.17 5.38
C PRO A 259 -3.48 2.91 6.29
N THR A 260 -2.35 2.28 6.64
CA THR A 260 -1.31 2.90 7.49
C THR A 260 -0.59 4.04 6.79
N CYS A 261 -0.56 4.06 5.45
CA CYS A 261 0.19 5.07 4.70
C CYS A 261 -0.41 6.47 4.80
N VAL A 262 -1.70 6.59 5.08
CA VAL A 262 -2.38 7.88 5.21
C VAL A 262 -2.39 8.44 6.63
N GLN A 263 -1.99 7.65 7.63
CA GLN A 263 -2.03 8.08 9.03
C GLN A 263 -1.21 9.34 9.33
N PRO A 264 0.06 9.49 8.85
CA PRO A 264 0.81 10.73 9.07
C PRO A 264 0.11 11.96 8.49
N ALA A 265 -0.44 11.84 7.26
CA ALA A 265 -1.20 12.90 6.61
C ALA A 265 -2.46 13.26 7.41
N LYS A 266 -3.22 12.25 7.86
CA LYS A 266 -4.41 12.43 8.71
C LYS A 266 -4.10 13.20 10.00
N PHE A 267 -3.06 12.79 10.73
CA PHE A 267 -2.66 13.46 11.98
C PHE A 267 -2.16 14.88 11.75
N ALA A 268 -1.51 15.15 10.61
CA ALA A 268 -1.07 16.48 10.23
C ALA A 268 -2.19 17.34 9.60
N GLY A 269 -3.37 16.77 9.32
CA GLY A 269 -4.48 17.45 8.66
C GLY A 269 -4.22 17.80 7.20
N ILE A 270 -3.33 17.05 6.53
CA ILE A 270 -2.92 17.31 5.14
C ILE A 270 -3.73 16.42 4.20
N PRO A 271 -4.40 16.97 3.17
CA PRO A 271 -5.15 16.18 2.21
C PRO A 271 -4.23 15.30 1.36
N VAL A 272 -4.69 14.08 1.07
CA VAL A 272 -4.05 13.14 0.15
C VAL A 272 -4.91 13.04 -1.12
N ARG A 273 -4.30 13.20 -2.29
CA ARG A 273 -5.00 13.07 -3.57
C ARG A 273 -4.45 11.93 -4.39
N LEU A 274 -5.32 11.02 -4.80
CA LEU A 274 -5.01 9.98 -5.77
C LEU A 274 -5.16 10.54 -7.17
N LYS A 275 -4.13 10.39 -8.01
CA LYS A 275 -4.07 10.94 -9.36
C LYS A 275 -3.65 9.88 -10.37
N ASN A 276 -4.10 10.04 -11.63
CA ASN A 276 -3.73 9.16 -12.72
C ASN A 276 -2.53 9.73 -13.50
N THR A 277 -1.44 8.97 -13.56
CA THR A 277 -0.24 9.35 -14.35
C THR A 277 -0.52 9.35 -15.87
N LEU A 278 -1.48 8.52 -16.32
CA LEU A 278 -1.85 8.40 -17.74
C LEU A 278 -2.90 9.44 -18.15
N ASP A 279 -3.62 10.03 -17.18
CA ASP A 279 -4.52 11.17 -17.37
C ASP A 279 -4.32 12.20 -16.25
N PRO A 280 -3.29 13.04 -16.35
CA PRO A 280 -2.98 14.05 -15.32
C PRO A 280 -4.08 15.09 -15.10
N LYS A 281 -4.98 15.27 -16.08
CA LYS A 281 -6.10 16.22 -16.00
C LYS A 281 -7.28 15.68 -15.19
N ALA A 282 -7.38 14.36 -15.00
CA ALA A 282 -8.40 13.76 -14.14
C ALA A 282 -8.30 14.35 -12.73
N GLU A 283 -9.45 14.66 -12.13
CA GLU A 283 -9.52 15.23 -10.77
C GLU A 283 -8.99 14.27 -9.71
N GLY A 284 -9.19 12.95 -9.92
CA GLY A 284 -8.83 11.92 -8.98
C GLY A 284 -9.75 11.86 -7.76
N THR A 285 -9.27 11.26 -6.68
CA THR A 285 -9.95 11.19 -5.37
C THR A 285 -9.18 11.99 -4.34
N ILE A 286 -9.82 12.95 -3.67
CA ILE A 286 -9.26 13.61 -2.50
C ILE A 286 -9.66 12.85 -1.23
N ILE A 287 -8.70 12.67 -0.34
CA ILE A 287 -8.86 12.06 0.98
C ILE A 287 -8.49 13.11 2.03
N ASP A 288 -9.44 13.52 2.84
CA ASP A 288 -9.27 14.57 3.83
C ASP A 288 -10.08 14.30 5.11
N ASN A 289 -10.26 15.31 5.98
CA ASN A 289 -11.05 15.18 7.20
C ASN A 289 -12.55 15.53 7.01
N VAL A 290 -13.00 15.82 5.78
CA VAL A 290 -14.39 16.21 5.52
C VAL A 290 -15.28 14.96 5.47
N LEU A 291 -16.31 14.92 6.31
CA LEU A 291 -17.32 13.85 6.31
C LEU A 291 -18.60 14.33 5.62
N LEU A 292 -19.01 13.63 4.59
CA LEU A 292 -20.31 13.83 3.94
C LEU A 292 -21.37 12.93 4.61
N LYS A 293 -22.12 13.52 5.54
CA LYS A 293 -23.08 12.80 6.40
C LYS A 293 -24.10 11.98 5.61
N GLY A 294 -24.35 10.75 6.07
CA GLY A 294 -25.34 9.82 5.55
C GLY A 294 -25.10 9.37 4.12
N LYS A 295 -23.87 9.51 3.59
CA LYS A 295 -23.54 9.11 2.22
C LYS A 295 -22.81 7.77 2.21
N ILE A 296 -23.37 6.80 1.46
CA ILE A 296 -22.66 5.60 1.06
C ILE A 296 -21.72 5.97 -0.10
N LYS A 297 -20.48 5.54 -0.03
CA LYS A 297 -19.42 5.93 -0.97
C LYS A 297 -19.03 4.81 -1.93
N ALA A 298 -18.89 3.59 -1.40
CA ALA A 298 -18.36 2.48 -2.17
C ALA A 298 -18.77 1.12 -1.63
N VAL A 299 -18.57 0.13 -2.49
CA VAL A 299 -18.57 -1.30 -2.15
C VAL A 299 -17.21 -1.88 -2.53
N ALA A 300 -16.62 -2.64 -1.64
CA ALA A 300 -15.36 -3.35 -1.87
C ALA A 300 -15.51 -4.82 -1.55
N ALA A 301 -14.59 -5.66 -2.05
CA ALA A 301 -14.59 -7.08 -1.74
C ALA A 301 -13.17 -7.61 -1.53
N LYS A 302 -13.01 -8.50 -0.53
CA LYS A 302 -11.75 -9.16 -0.18
C LYS A 302 -11.93 -10.66 -0.35
N ASP A 303 -11.19 -11.25 -1.28
CA ASP A 303 -11.21 -12.67 -1.62
C ASP A 303 -10.30 -13.51 -0.72
N ASN A 304 -10.32 -14.82 -0.94
CA ASN A 304 -9.47 -15.81 -0.24
C ASN A 304 -9.69 -15.82 1.27
N ILE A 305 -10.92 -15.69 1.72
CA ILE A 305 -11.26 -15.68 3.14
C ILE A 305 -11.66 -17.08 3.60
N THR A 306 -11.17 -17.45 4.78
CA THR A 306 -11.56 -18.66 5.48
C THR A 306 -12.29 -18.31 6.76
N ALA A 307 -13.51 -18.85 6.93
CA ALA A 307 -14.27 -18.70 8.15
C ALA A 307 -14.01 -19.86 9.10
N ILE A 308 -13.72 -19.56 10.37
CA ILE A 308 -13.53 -20.51 11.44
C ILE A 308 -14.60 -20.26 12.49
N LYS A 309 -15.41 -21.28 12.79
CA LYS A 309 -16.42 -21.21 13.85
C LYS A 309 -16.09 -22.19 14.94
N ILE A 310 -15.99 -21.70 16.16
CA ILE A 310 -15.93 -22.52 17.37
C ILE A 310 -17.26 -22.46 18.14
N LYS A 311 -17.82 -23.58 18.46
CA LYS A 311 -19.02 -23.73 19.29
C LYS A 311 -18.67 -24.48 20.57
N SER A 312 -18.97 -23.88 21.72
CA SER A 312 -18.63 -24.46 23.03
C SER A 312 -19.67 -24.11 24.09
N SER A 313 -20.25 -25.13 24.73
CA SER A 313 -21.07 -24.92 25.91
C SER A 313 -20.28 -24.38 27.11
N ARG A 314 -18.95 -24.54 27.09
CA ARG A 314 -18.05 -23.99 28.13
C ARG A 314 -17.92 -22.46 28.04
N MET A 315 -18.40 -21.84 26.94
CA MET A 315 -18.42 -20.38 26.78
C MET A 315 -19.50 -19.73 27.64
N LEU A 316 -20.61 -20.47 27.87
CA LEU A 316 -21.71 -20.00 28.68
C LEU A 316 -21.22 -19.83 30.13
N PHE A 317 -21.37 -18.60 30.67
CA PHE A 317 -20.89 -18.21 32.02
C PHE A 317 -19.37 -18.29 32.23
N ALA A 318 -18.56 -18.54 31.21
CA ALA A 318 -17.09 -18.60 31.33
C ALA A 318 -16.43 -17.26 31.07
N THR A 319 -15.79 -16.69 32.07
CA THR A 319 -14.88 -15.57 31.89
C THR A 319 -13.58 -16.04 31.23
N GLY A 320 -13.06 -15.26 30.27
CA GLY A 320 -11.76 -15.52 29.63
C GLY A 320 -11.75 -16.49 28.45
N PHE A 321 -12.91 -16.99 27.99
CA PHE A 321 -12.97 -17.88 26.82
C PHE A 321 -12.45 -17.19 25.57
N LEU A 322 -12.92 -15.97 25.28
CA LEU A 322 -12.45 -15.18 24.14
C LEU A 322 -10.95 -14.89 24.19
N ARG A 323 -10.42 -14.60 25.39
CA ARG A 323 -8.96 -14.42 25.55
C ARG A 323 -8.18 -15.64 25.05
N LYS A 324 -8.61 -16.84 25.43
CA LYS A 324 -7.95 -18.09 25.01
C LYS A 324 -8.04 -18.31 23.49
N VAL A 325 -9.17 -17.94 22.88
CA VAL A 325 -9.32 -17.98 21.43
C VAL A 325 -8.34 -17.03 20.77
N PHE A 326 -8.28 -15.78 21.21
CA PHE A 326 -7.36 -14.79 20.62
C PHE A 326 -5.88 -15.12 20.87
N GLU A 327 -5.52 -15.66 22.03
CA GLU A 327 -4.15 -16.14 22.32
C GLU A 327 -3.66 -17.17 21.28
N ILE A 328 -4.55 -18.05 20.78
CA ILE A 328 -4.18 -19.01 19.74
C ILE A 328 -3.81 -18.29 18.45
N PHE A 329 -4.62 -17.33 17.98
CA PHE A 329 -4.32 -16.57 16.78
C PHE A 329 -3.06 -15.70 16.94
N GLU A 330 -2.83 -15.13 18.12
CA GLU A 330 -1.62 -14.38 18.46
C GLU A 330 -0.38 -15.28 18.38
N CYS A 331 -0.40 -16.47 18.98
CA CYS A 331 0.72 -17.43 18.95
C CYS A 331 1.13 -17.79 17.51
N TYR A 332 0.16 -17.89 16.60
CA TYR A 332 0.41 -18.19 15.19
C TYR A 332 0.48 -16.95 14.31
N GLN A 333 0.55 -15.75 14.90
CA GLN A 333 0.64 -14.45 14.18
C GLN A 333 -0.36 -14.33 13.03
N THR A 334 -1.59 -14.79 13.27
CA THR A 334 -2.68 -14.82 12.27
C THR A 334 -3.72 -13.75 12.58
N PRO A 335 -3.80 -12.66 11.80
CA PRO A 335 -4.80 -11.62 11.96
C PRO A 335 -6.23 -12.14 11.74
N ILE A 336 -7.18 -11.57 12.45
CA ILE A 336 -8.62 -11.83 12.26
C ILE A 336 -9.24 -10.64 11.58
N ASP A 337 -9.96 -10.85 10.46
CA ASP A 337 -10.62 -9.76 9.72
C ASP A 337 -11.99 -9.41 10.32
N MET A 338 -12.85 -10.43 10.50
CA MET A 338 -14.20 -10.26 11.07
C MET A 338 -14.40 -11.20 12.24
N ILE A 339 -15.16 -10.76 13.22
CA ILE A 339 -15.60 -11.59 14.34
C ILE A 339 -17.07 -11.35 14.64
N THR A 340 -17.78 -12.43 14.89
CA THR A 340 -19.14 -12.39 15.46
C THR A 340 -19.24 -13.38 16.59
N THR A 341 -19.94 -13.02 17.66
CA THR A 341 -20.07 -13.85 18.85
C THR A 341 -21.53 -14.06 19.24
N SER A 342 -21.79 -15.20 19.88
CA SER A 342 -23.02 -15.49 20.59
C SER A 342 -22.68 -16.07 21.95
N GLU A 343 -23.67 -16.41 22.79
CA GLU A 343 -23.44 -17.00 24.11
C GLU A 343 -22.66 -18.33 24.07
N VAL A 344 -22.72 -19.05 22.96
CA VAL A 344 -22.15 -20.42 22.85
C VAL A 344 -21.24 -20.60 21.63
N GLY A 345 -20.93 -19.55 20.91
CA GLY A 345 -20.11 -19.67 19.71
C GLY A 345 -19.45 -18.38 19.28
N VAL A 346 -18.27 -18.53 18.66
CA VAL A 346 -17.52 -17.45 18.02
C VAL A 346 -17.28 -17.86 16.56
N SER A 347 -17.54 -16.95 15.65
CA SER A 347 -17.15 -17.08 14.23
C SER A 347 -16.14 -15.99 13.89
N MET A 348 -15.06 -16.36 13.24
CA MET A 348 -13.96 -15.49 12.85
C MET A 348 -13.63 -15.71 11.39
N SER A 349 -13.10 -14.72 10.72
CA SER A 349 -12.55 -14.83 9.37
C SER A 349 -11.08 -14.47 9.35
N ILE A 350 -10.32 -15.17 8.51
CA ILE A 350 -8.88 -14.93 8.26
C ILE A 350 -8.59 -14.97 6.77
N ASP A 351 -7.59 -14.22 6.32
CA ASP A 351 -7.04 -14.24 4.96
C ASP A 351 -5.71 -15.01 4.85
N ASN A 352 -5.06 -15.29 6.00
CA ASN A 352 -3.82 -16.05 6.07
C ASN A 352 -4.08 -17.44 6.62
N THR A 353 -3.94 -18.47 5.79
CA THR A 353 -4.16 -19.87 6.13
C THR A 353 -2.89 -20.67 6.40
N THR A 354 -1.73 -20.02 6.51
CA THR A 354 -0.42 -20.68 6.69
C THR A 354 -0.43 -21.64 7.88
N HIS A 355 -1.05 -21.26 9.00
CA HIS A 355 -1.15 -22.03 10.22
C HIS A 355 -2.59 -22.48 10.54
N LEU A 356 -3.45 -22.62 9.52
CA LEU A 356 -4.86 -22.97 9.71
C LEU A 356 -5.05 -24.27 10.47
N ASN A 357 -4.28 -25.31 10.13
CA ASN A 357 -4.42 -26.63 10.73
C ASN A 357 -4.07 -26.61 12.24
N GLU A 358 -2.97 -25.97 12.59
CA GLU A 358 -2.50 -25.82 13.95
C GLU A 358 -3.49 -25.02 14.79
N ILE A 359 -3.99 -23.89 14.25
CA ILE A 359 -5.02 -23.08 14.89
C ILE A 359 -6.29 -23.90 15.16
N VAL A 360 -6.75 -24.63 14.16
CA VAL A 360 -7.96 -25.49 14.28
C VAL A 360 -7.77 -26.57 15.34
N ASP A 361 -6.61 -27.22 15.39
CA ASP A 361 -6.33 -28.28 16.37
C ASP A 361 -6.24 -27.72 17.80
N GLU A 362 -5.68 -26.53 17.99
CA GLU A 362 -5.69 -25.85 19.28
C GLU A 362 -7.12 -25.45 19.70
N LEU A 363 -7.92 -24.89 18.78
CA LEU A 363 -9.31 -24.49 19.03
C LEU A 363 -10.21 -25.70 19.40
N LYS A 364 -9.97 -26.87 18.81
CA LYS A 364 -10.72 -28.11 19.11
C LYS A 364 -10.63 -28.52 20.58
N LYS A 365 -9.58 -28.11 21.30
CA LYS A 365 -9.45 -28.35 22.76
C LYS A 365 -10.54 -27.64 23.59
N TYR A 366 -11.12 -26.59 23.02
CA TYR A 366 -12.10 -25.73 23.69
C TYR A 366 -13.53 -25.90 23.18
N GLY A 367 -13.74 -26.52 22.02
CA GLY A 367 -15.07 -26.68 21.43
C GLY A 367 -15.10 -27.44 20.13
N THR A 368 -16.27 -27.52 19.52
CA THR A 368 -16.43 -28.03 18.15
C THR A 368 -16.09 -26.95 17.16
N VAL A 369 -15.13 -27.25 16.27
CA VAL A 369 -14.65 -26.31 15.25
C VAL A 369 -15.14 -26.73 13.87
N THR A 370 -15.65 -25.77 13.12
CA THR A 370 -15.97 -25.91 11.68
C THR A 370 -15.24 -24.85 10.88
N VAL A 371 -14.80 -25.23 9.69
CA VAL A 371 -14.05 -24.34 8.77
C VAL A 371 -14.81 -24.29 7.44
N ASP A 372 -15.03 -23.07 6.93
CA ASP A 372 -15.63 -22.82 5.63
C ASP A 372 -14.59 -22.04 4.80
N SER A 373 -14.04 -22.66 3.75
CA SER A 373 -13.12 -22.03 2.78
C SER A 373 -13.90 -21.36 1.64
N ASP A 374 -13.16 -20.72 0.72
CA ASP A 374 -13.71 -20.10 -0.50
C ASP A 374 -14.78 -19.05 -0.18
N MET A 375 -14.49 -18.23 0.81
CA MET A 375 -15.34 -17.14 1.25
C MET A 375 -14.79 -15.79 0.76
N CYS A 376 -15.67 -14.80 0.71
CA CYS A 376 -15.37 -13.44 0.33
C CYS A 376 -16.04 -12.49 1.34
N ILE A 377 -15.31 -11.46 1.79
CA ILE A 377 -15.90 -10.35 2.54
C ILE A 377 -16.33 -9.29 1.53
N VAL A 378 -17.61 -8.90 1.56
CA VAL A 378 -18.14 -7.74 0.84
C VAL A 378 -18.42 -6.65 1.85
N CYS A 379 -17.84 -5.47 1.64
CA CYS A 379 -17.90 -4.34 2.55
C CYS A 379 -18.58 -3.15 1.85
N VAL A 380 -19.59 -2.57 2.48
CA VAL A 380 -20.20 -1.29 2.07
C VAL A 380 -19.59 -0.20 2.94
N VAL A 381 -19.05 0.85 2.31
CA VAL A 381 -18.32 1.93 2.97
C VAL A 381 -19.00 3.27 2.76
N GLY A 382 -19.03 4.08 3.80
CA GLY A 382 -19.59 5.43 3.82
C GLY A 382 -19.80 5.92 5.25
N ASP A 383 -20.56 7.00 5.43
CA ASP A 383 -21.03 7.41 6.77
C ASP A 383 -22.23 6.56 7.18
N LEU A 384 -21.94 5.48 7.88
CA LEU A 384 -22.90 4.48 8.36
C LEU A 384 -23.07 4.55 9.89
N ASP A 385 -22.97 5.77 10.44
CA ASP A 385 -23.24 5.99 11.86
C ASP A 385 -24.64 5.50 12.24
N TRP A 386 -24.76 4.82 13.37
CA TRP A 386 -25.99 4.19 13.84
C TRP A 386 -27.17 5.18 13.99
N SER A 387 -26.90 6.47 14.05
CA SER A 387 -27.94 7.52 14.09
C SER A 387 -28.50 7.88 12.70
N ASN A 388 -27.84 7.47 11.61
CA ASN A 388 -28.33 7.62 10.26
C ASN A 388 -29.41 6.56 10.00
N LEU A 389 -30.57 6.95 9.51
CA LEU A 389 -31.71 6.04 9.35
C LEU A 389 -31.80 5.51 7.94
N GLY A 390 -32.07 4.22 7.80
CA GLY A 390 -32.56 3.58 6.56
C GLY A 390 -31.47 2.97 5.66
N PHE A 391 -30.20 3.22 5.87
CA PHE A 391 -29.15 2.61 5.05
C PHE A 391 -29.09 1.09 5.25
N GLU A 392 -29.36 0.59 6.46
CA GLU A 392 -29.40 -0.84 6.75
C GLU A 392 -30.43 -1.55 5.88
N THR A 393 -31.61 -0.96 5.74
CA THR A 393 -32.69 -1.51 4.89
C THR A 393 -32.23 -1.60 3.44
N LEU A 394 -31.60 -0.55 2.91
CA LEU A 394 -31.11 -0.54 1.53
C LEU A 394 -30.05 -1.63 1.29
N VAL A 395 -29.07 -1.75 2.19
CA VAL A 395 -27.98 -2.71 2.07
C VAL A 395 -28.51 -4.14 2.23
N LEU A 396 -29.36 -4.41 3.22
CA LEU A 396 -29.93 -5.74 3.44
C LEU A 396 -30.90 -6.15 2.31
N ASP A 397 -31.67 -5.21 1.75
CA ASP A 397 -32.52 -5.51 0.59
C ASP A 397 -31.72 -5.89 -0.65
N ALA A 398 -30.57 -5.23 -0.89
CA ALA A 398 -29.65 -5.61 -1.96
C ALA A 398 -29.08 -7.02 -1.78
N MET A 399 -28.89 -7.44 -0.54
CA MET A 399 -28.30 -8.74 -0.16
C MET A 399 -29.33 -9.86 0.03
N LYS A 400 -30.65 -9.61 -0.05
CA LYS A 400 -31.72 -10.56 0.30
C LYS A 400 -31.69 -11.90 -0.45
N ASN A 401 -31.10 -11.94 -1.64
CA ASN A 401 -30.99 -13.16 -2.46
C ASN A 401 -29.57 -13.78 -2.42
N ILE A 402 -28.72 -13.32 -1.51
CA ILE A 402 -27.35 -13.82 -1.32
C ILE A 402 -27.28 -14.55 0.04
N PRO A 403 -26.85 -15.80 0.09
CA PRO A 403 -26.61 -16.48 1.38
C PRO A 403 -25.48 -15.78 2.15
N VAL A 404 -25.81 -15.22 3.31
CA VAL A 404 -24.85 -14.50 4.16
C VAL A 404 -24.43 -15.39 5.33
N ARG A 405 -23.11 -15.58 5.50
CA ARG A 405 -22.53 -16.41 6.56
C ARG A 405 -22.30 -15.63 7.86
N MET A 406 -21.86 -14.37 7.75
CA MET A 406 -21.63 -13.46 8.86
C MET A 406 -21.97 -12.03 8.42
N ILE A 407 -22.39 -11.20 9.37
CA ILE A 407 -22.53 -9.76 9.20
C ILE A 407 -21.74 -9.12 10.35
N SER A 408 -20.94 -8.12 10.05
CA SER A 408 -20.25 -7.29 11.02
C SER A 408 -20.63 -5.83 10.81
N TYR A 409 -21.21 -5.23 11.85
CA TYR A 409 -21.57 -3.83 11.90
C TYR A 409 -21.42 -3.34 13.34
N GLY A 410 -21.11 -2.06 13.54
CA GLY A 410 -20.97 -1.42 14.85
C GLY A 410 -19.54 -1.43 15.42
N GLY A 411 -18.58 -2.09 14.76
CA GLY A 411 -17.16 -1.98 15.09
C GLY A 411 -16.52 -0.70 14.53
N SER A 412 -17.09 -0.19 13.44
CA SER A 412 -16.76 1.07 12.80
C SER A 412 -18.05 1.77 12.37
N ASN A 413 -18.07 3.12 12.37
CA ASN A 413 -19.19 3.89 11.84
C ASN A 413 -19.11 4.07 10.31
N TYR A 414 -18.11 3.46 9.66
CA TYR A 414 -17.81 3.69 8.25
C TYR A 414 -17.99 2.46 7.38
N ASN A 415 -18.29 1.30 7.97
CA ASN A 415 -18.53 0.08 7.20
C ASN A 415 -19.62 -0.81 7.77
N ILE A 416 -20.22 -1.61 6.86
CA ILE A 416 -20.93 -2.84 7.15
C ILE A 416 -20.40 -3.94 6.24
N SER A 417 -20.02 -5.07 6.83
CA SER A 417 -19.33 -6.16 6.14
C SER A 417 -20.13 -7.45 6.17
N PHE A 418 -20.17 -8.15 5.05
CA PHE A 418 -20.87 -9.42 4.83
C PHE A 418 -19.87 -10.49 4.42
N LEU A 419 -19.86 -11.61 5.09
CA LEU A 419 -19.13 -12.80 4.67
C LEU A 419 -20.07 -13.69 3.86
N ILE A 420 -19.72 -13.92 2.61
CA ILE A 420 -20.49 -14.71 1.63
C ILE A 420 -19.56 -15.73 0.95
N ARG A 421 -20.12 -16.63 0.15
CA ARG A 421 -19.32 -17.49 -0.72
C ARG A 421 -18.68 -16.67 -1.84
N GLU A 422 -17.45 -16.99 -2.22
CA GLU A 422 -16.75 -16.31 -3.32
C GLU A 422 -17.52 -16.42 -4.64
N SER A 423 -18.21 -17.55 -4.89
CA SER A 423 -19.09 -17.74 -6.05
C SER A 423 -20.24 -16.75 -6.16
N ASP A 424 -20.65 -16.12 -5.06
CA ASP A 424 -21.73 -15.13 -5.01
C ASP A 424 -21.23 -13.68 -5.11
N LYS A 425 -19.90 -13.45 -5.11
CA LYS A 425 -19.27 -12.13 -5.08
C LYS A 425 -19.77 -11.20 -6.20
N ALA A 426 -19.68 -11.64 -7.46
CA ALA A 426 -20.07 -10.81 -8.60
C ALA A 426 -21.52 -10.36 -8.50
N ARG A 427 -22.43 -11.28 -8.13
CA ARG A 427 -23.84 -11.00 -7.95
C ARG A 427 -24.09 -10.03 -6.79
N ALA A 428 -23.38 -10.19 -5.67
CA ALA A 428 -23.49 -9.29 -4.52
C ALA A 428 -23.02 -7.87 -4.86
N LEU A 429 -21.86 -7.73 -5.52
CA LEU A 429 -21.34 -6.44 -5.95
C LEU A 429 -22.27 -5.73 -6.93
N GLN A 430 -22.84 -6.46 -7.90
CA GLN A 430 -23.80 -5.90 -8.86
C GLN A 430 -25.08 -5.45 -8.16
N ASN A 431 -25.68 -6.28 -7.31
CA ASN A 431 -26.90 -5.95 -6.58
C ASN A 431 -26.73 -4.70 -5.70
N LEU A 432 -25.61 -4.63 -4.96
CA LEU A 432 -25.27 -3.47 -4.12
C LEU A 432 -25.08 -2.23 -4.98
N SER A 433 -24.37 -2.34 -6.11
CA SER A 433 -24.17 -1.23 -7.03
C SER A 433 -25.48 -0.68 -7.55
N ASP A 434 -26.36 -1.56 -8.03
CA ASP A 434 -27.66 -1.17 -8.59
C ASP A 434 -28.56 -0.47 -7.56
N VAL A 435 -28.59 -0.98 -6.33
CA VAL A 435 -29.46 -0.41 -5.28
C VAL A 435 -28.89 0.87 -4.68
N LEU A 436 -27.57 0.92 -4.45
CA LEU A 436 -26.95 2.02 -3.69
C LEU A 436 -26.59 3.22 -4.56
N PHE A 437 -26.25 3.01 -5.85
CA PHE A 437 -25.73 4.08 -6.71
C PHE A 437 -26.61 4.41 -7.91
N TYR A 438 -27.43 3.47 -8.43
CA TYR A 438 -28.14 3.62 -9.69
C TYR A 438 -29.66 3.52 -9.60
N LYS A 439 -30.25 2.99 -8.52
CA LYS A 439 -31.70 3.13 -8.29
C LYS A 439 -32.00 4.56 -7.81
N LYS A 440 -32.67 5.30 -8.66
CA LYS A 440 -33.42 6.50 -8.26
C LYS A 440 -34.77 6.13 -7.72
#